data_a44622d51bff1156238ed378d40ecafa
#
_entry.id   a44622d51bff1156238ed378d40ecafa
#
_cell.length_a   1.000
_cell.length_b   1.000
_cell.length_c   1.000
_cell.angle_alpha   90.00
_cell.angle_beta   90.00
_cell.angle_gamma   90.00
#
_symmetry.space_group_name_H-M   'P 1'
#
loop_
_entity.id
_entity.type
_entity.pdbx_description
1 polymer ?
#
loop_
_entity_poly.entity_id
_entity_poly.type
_entity_poly.pdbx_seq_one_letter_code
_entity_poly.pdbx_strand_id
1 'polypeptide(L)'
;MEFVLKRIYDPASPEDGYRVLVDRLWPRGVKKADADISCWAKEITPSPDLRKWFHEDREGRFKTFSERYAKELEDSPAVGEFIRSIPEGTDRV
;
A
#
# COMPACT_ATOMS: atom_id res chain seq x y z
N MET A 1 -3.56 14.60 -6.83
CA MET A 1 -2.74 13.49 -6.27
C MET A 1 -3.32 12.17 -6.72
N GLU A 2 -2.47 11.30 -7.24
CA GLU A 2 -2.88 10.00 -7.75
C GLU A 2 -2.42 8.89 -6.79
N PHE A 3 -3.30 7.94 -6.51
CA PHE A 3 -2.99 6.79 -5.67
C PHE A 3 -2.93 5.54 -6.55
N VAL A 4 -1.81 4.82 -6.47
CA VAL A 4 -1.57 3.61 -7.26
C VAL A 4 -1.17 2.49 -6.32
N LEU A 5 -1.69 1.29 -6.55
CA LEU A 5 -1.32 0.12 -5.78
C LEU A 5 -0.26 -0.68 -6.54
N LYS A 6 0.79 -1.09 -5.82
CA LYS A 6 1.90 -1.85 -6.39
C LYS A 6 2.35 -2.90 -5.39
N ARG A 7 2.80 -4.05 -5.89
CA ARG A 7 3.31 -5.12 -5.03
C ARG A 7 4.72 -4.75 -4.57
N ILE A 8 5.01 -5.02 -3.28
CA ILE A 8 6.32 -4.68 -2.69
C ILE A 8 7.48 -5.42 -3.38
N TYR A 9 7.21 -6.60 -3.94
CA TYR A 9 8.24 -7.38 -4.62
C TYR A 9 8.56 -6.91 -6.04
N ASP A 10 7.76 -6.01 -6.60
CA ASP A 10 8.09 -5.37 -7.86
C ASP A 10 9.15 -4.29 -7.62
N PRO A 11 10.10 -4.08 -8.55
CA PRO A 11 11.17 -3.12 -8.35
C PRO A 11 10.66 -1.70 -8.12
N ALA A 12 11.32 -0.99 -7.19
CA ALA A 12 11.02 0.43 -6.97
C ALA A 12 11.36 1.24 -8.22
N SER A 13 10.56 2.25 -8.50
CA SER A 13 10.71 3.12 -9.66
C SER A 13 10.56 4.59 -9.24
N PRO A 14 11.31 5.52 -9.85
CA PRO A 14 11.11 6.96 -9.59
C PRO A 14 9.69 7.42 -9.85
N GLU A 15 8.98 6.74 -10.75
CA GLU A 15 7.60 7.07 -11.09
C GLU A 15 6.61 6.72 -9.98
N ASP A 16 7.00 5.89 -9.02
CA ASP A 16 6.13 5.50 -7.91
C ASP A 16 5.79 6.69 -6.99
N GLY A 17 6.64 7.72 -6.94
CA GLY A 17 6.42 8.88 -6.10
C GLY A 17 6.61 8.56 -4.62
N TYR A 18 5.68 9.00 -3.78
CA TYR A 18 5.71 8.76 -2.34
C TYR A 18 5.31 7.31 -2.06
N ARG A 19 6.26 6.49 -1.68
CA ARG A 19 6.03 5.05 -1.51
C ARG A 19 5.59 4.74 -0.09
N VAL A 20 4.41 4.13 0.03
CA VAL A 20 3.80 3.81 1.32
C VAL A 20 3.65 2.30 1.46
N LEU A 21 4.23 1.75 2.51
CA LEU A 21 4.05 0.32 2.82
C LEU A 21 2.81 0.16 3.69
N VAL A 22 1.92 -0.74 3.27
CA VAL A 22 0.65 -0.99 3.97
C VAL A 22 0.53 -2.44 4.45
N ASP A 23 1.65 -3.07 4.75
CA ASP A 23 1.70 -4.38 5.38
C ASP A 23 1.84 -4.23 6.90
N ARG A 24 1.25 -5.14 7.66
CA ARG A 24 1.36 -5.11 9.13
C ARG A 24 2.77 -5.43 9.61
N LEU A 25 3.45 -6.34 8.90
CA LEU A 25 4.81 -6.74 9.19
C LEU A 25 5.70 -6.42 8.00
N TRP A 26 6.99 -6.24 8.25
CA TRP A 26 7.94 -6.01 7.17
C TRP A 26 7.96 -7.24 6.25
N PRO A 27 7.86 -7.05 4.92
CA PRO A 27 7.84 -8.18 3.98
C PRO A 27 9.11 -9.02 4.06
N ARG A 28 8.94 -10.33 4.08
CA ARG A 28 10.07 -11.26 4.17
C ARG A 28 10.95 -11.16 2.93
N GLY A 29 12.25 -11.08 3.14
CA GLY A 29 13.24 -11.05 2.05
C GLY A 29 13.42 -9.71 1.38
N VAL A 30 12.70 -8.67 1.82
CA VAL A 30 12.83 -7.33 1.24
C VAL A 30 13.80 -6.50 2.07
N LYS A 31 14.87 -6.02 1.43
CA LYS A 31 15.83 -5.12 2.08
C LYS A 31 15.27 -3.71 2.11
N LYS A 32 15.46 -3.01 3.22
CA LYS A 32 14.98 -1.63 3.37
C LYS A 32 15.51 -0.70 2.29
N ALA A 33 16.79 -0.85 1.93
CA ALA A 33 17.40 -0.03 0.89
C ALA A 33 16.73 -0.23 -0.47
N ASP A 34 16.35 -1.47 -0.79
CA ASP A 34 15.73 -1.80 -2.08
C ASP A 34 14.25 -1.41 -2.11
N ALA A 35 13.59 -1.44 -0.96
CA ALA A 35 12.16 -1.12 -0.87
C ALA A 35 11.90 0.37 -1.09
N ASP A 36 12.85 1.23 -0.71
CA ASP A 36 12.74 2.68 -0.87
C ASP A 36 11.40 3.23 -0.34
N ILE A 37 11.03 2.83 0.88
CA ILE A 37 9.76 3.19 1.49
C ILE A 37 9.84 4.57 2.15
N SER A 38 8.91 5.45 1.79
CA SER A 38 8.80 6.80 2.37
C SER A 38 8.03 6.79 3.69
N CYS A 39 7.04 5.90 3.82
CA CYS A 39 6.20 5.81 5.01
C CYS A 39 5.69 4.39 5.19
N TRP A 40 5.73 3.88 6.42
CA TRP A 40 5.11 2.59 6.75
C TRP A 40 3.81 2.87 7.53
N ALA A 41 2.67 2.77 6.81
CA ALA A 41 1.36 3.12 7.35
C ALA A 41 0.64 1.89 7.89
N LYS A 42 0.98 1.49 9.11
CA LYS A 42 0.41 0.29 9.75
C LYS A 42 -1.07 0.44 10.09
N GLU A 43 -1.55 1.67 10.23
CA GLU A 43 -2.93 1.97 10.62
C GLU A 43 -3.94 1.85 9.49
N ILE A 44 -3.48 1.73 8.24
CA ILE A 44 -4.35 1.61 7.08
C ILE A 44 -4.08 0.35 6.26
N THR A 45 -3.62 -0.72 6.91
CA THR A 45 -3.38 -2.00 6.24
C THR A 45 -4.69 -2.66 5.84
N PRO A 46 -4.67 -3.55 4.80
CA PRO A 46 -5.87 -4.32 4.45
C PRO A 46 -6.37 -5.14 5.63
N SER A 47 -7.68 -5.40 5.68
CA SER A 47 -8.25 -6.23 6.72
C SER A 47 -7.64 -7.63 6.72
N PRO A 48 -7.61 -8.34 7.86
CA PRO A 48 -7.08 -9.69 7.92
C PRO A 48 -7.77 -10.64 6.95
N ASP A 49 -9.08 -10.52 6.80
CA ASP A 49 -9.85 -11.36 5.89
C ASP A 49 -9.49 -11.12 4.43
N LEU A 50 -9.38 -9.85 4.03
CA LEU A 50 -9.02 -9.48 2.66
C LEU A 50 -7.59 -9.93 2.35
N ARG A 51 -6.67 -9.75 3.30
CA ARG A 51 -5.28 -10.16 3.13
C ARG A 51 -5.16 -11.68 2.97
N LYS A 52 -5.87 -12.45 3.79
CA LYS A 52 -5.88 -13.90 3.71
C LYS A 52 -6.42 -14.38 2.37
N TRP A 53 -7.52 -13.81 1.93
CA TRP A 53 -8.11 -14.12 0.64
C TRP A 53 -7.14 -13.84 -0.51
N PHE A 54 -6.45 -12.70 -0.46
CA PHE A 54 -5.49 -12.32 -1.49
C PHE A 54 -4.29 -13.26 -1.54
N HIS A 55 -3.79 -13.71 -0.38
CA HIS A 55 -2.62 -14.58 -0.30
C HIS A 55 -2.86 -15.96 -0.90
N GLU A 56 -4.11 -16.38 -1.09
CA GLU A 56 -4.42 -17.66 -1.72
C GLU A 56 -4.09 -17.67 -3.21
N ASP A 57 -4.18 -16.52 -3.88
CA ASP A 57 -3.81 -16.36 -5.29
C ASP A 57 -3.48 -14.91 -5.59
N ARG A 58 -2.26 -14.51 -5.28
CA ARG A 58 -1.82 -13.11 -5.39
C ARG A 58 -1.90 -12.56 -6.81
N GLU A 59 -1.53 -13.37 -7.80
CA GLU A 59 -1.50 -12.91 -9.19
C GLU A 59 -2.91 -12.80 -9.76
N GLY A 60 -3.73 -13.82 -9.59
CA GLY A 60 -5.07 -13.85 -10.14
C GLY A 60 -6.04 -12.91 -9.46
N ARG A 61 -5.79 -12.56 -8.18
CA ARG A 61 -6.70 -11.75 -7.38
C ARG A 61 -6.28 -10.29 -7.21
N PHE A 62 -5.16 -9.89 -7.78
CA PHE A 62 -4.61 -8.55 -7.53
C PHE A 62 -5.59 -7.43 -7.90
N LYS A 63 -6.25 -7.53 -9.04
CA LYS A 63 -7.20 -6.50 -9.47
C LYS A 63 -8.37 -6.38 -8.49
N THR A 64 -9.00 -7.52 -8.15
CA THR A 64 -10.12 -7.54 -7.22
C THR A 64 -9.69 -7.12 -5.82
N PHE A 65 -8.50 -7.55 -5.39
CA PHE A 65 -7.93 -7.11 -4.13
C PHE A 65 -7.81 -5.59 -4.08
N SER A 66 -7.28 -4.98 -5.15
CA SER A 66 -7.10 -3.53 -5.22
C SER A 66 -8.44 -2.79 -5.09
N GLU A 67 -9.47 -3.29 -5.75
CA GLU A 67 -10.80 -2.69 -5.68
C GLU A 67 -11.40 -2.81 -4.27
N ARG A 68 -11.28 -3.97 -3.65
CA ARG A 68 -11.78 -4.19 -2.29
C ARG A 68 -11.01 -3.38 -1.25
N TYR A 69 -9.70 -3.27 -1.41
CA TYR A 69 -8.88 -2.49 -0.49
C TYR A 69 -9.21 -1.00 -0.61
N ALA A 70 -9.37 -0.49 -1.83
CA ALA A 70 -9.79 0.90 -2.03
C ALA A 70 -11.09 1.21 -1.29
N LYS A 71 -12.05 0.27 -1.32
CA LYS A 71 -13.31 0.43 -0.62
C LYS A 71 -13.13 0.41 0.91
N GLU A 72 -12.27 -0.47 1.44
CA GLU A 72 -11.93 -0.46 2.86
C GLU A 72 -11.34 0.88 3.29
N LEU A 73 -10.48 1.46 2.44
CA LEU A 73 -9.86 2.75 2.72
C LEU A 73 -10.89 3.88 2.77
N GLU A 74 -11.88 3.85 1.89
CA GLU A 74 -12.96 4.85 1.90
C GLU A 74 -13.70 4.89 3.23
N ASP A 75 -13.86 3.72 3.86
CA ASP A 75 -14.61 3.59 5.11
C ASP A 75 -13.73 3.72 6.36
N SER A 76 -12.41 3.88 6.20
CA SER A 76 -11.47 3.92 7.32
C SER A 76 -11.27 5.32 7.87
N PRO A 77 -11.52 5.56 9.18
CA PRO A 77 -11.26 6.88 9.78
C PRO A 77 -9.77 7.25 9.82
N ALA A 78 -8.88 6.27 9.80
CA ALA A 78 -7.44 6.53 9.82
C ALA A 78 -6.90 7.10 8.51
N VAL A 79 -7.62 6.93 7.40
CA VAL A 79 -7.16 7.38 6.08
C VAL A 79 -7.06 8.90 6.01
N GLY A 80 -7.99 9.62 6.63
CA GLY A 80 -7.95 11.09 6.65
C GLY A 80 -6.67 11.62 7.26
N GLU A 81 -6.24 11.06 8.38
CA GLU A 81 -4.98 11.45 9.03
C GLU A 81 -3.78 11.08 8.18
N PHE A 82 -3.80 9.89 7.58
CA PHE A 82 -2.74 9.46 6.68
C PHE A 82 -2.58 10.43 5.51
N ILE A 83 -3.67 10.81 4.86
CA ILE A 83 -3.62 11.74 3.72
C ILE A 83 -3.03 13.09 4.15
N ARG A 84 -3.39 13.58 5.33
CA ARG A 84 -2.83 14.84 5.84
C ARG A 84 -1.34 14.76 6.14
N SER A 85 -0.80 13.55 6.38
CA SER A 85 0.62 13.36 6.63
C SER A 85 1.48 13.34 5.37
N ILE A 86 0.86 13.22 4.19
CA ILE A 86 1.59 13.19 2.92
C ILE A 86 2.17 14.58 2.64
N PRO A 87 3.46 14.68 2.26
CA PRO A 87 4.08 15.98 1.99
C PRO A 87 3.36 16.76 0.89
N GLU A 88 3.29 18.08 1.04
CA GLU A 88 2.75 18.95 0.00
C GLU A 88 3.58 18.84 -1.28
N GLY A 89 2.91 18.93 -2.42
CA GLY A 89 3.56 18.82 -3.72
C GLY A 89 3.73 17.39 -4.20
N THR A 90 3.24 16.40 -3.44
CA THR A 90 3.28 15.00 -3.85
C THR A 90 2.22 14.77 -4.94
N ASP A 91 2.66 14.29 -6.10
CA ASP A 91 1.76 14.01 -7.23
C ASP A 91 1.23 12.59 -7.23
N ARG A 92 2.04 11.64 -6.76
CA ARG A 92 1.68 10.21 -6.77
C ARG A 92 2.09 9.53 -5.46
N VAL A 93 1.19 8.65 -5.01
CA VAL A 93 1.38 7.83 -3.82
C VAL A 93 1.17 6.36 -4.15
#